data_f2f4d83140bbeeb999ce3351e4671b6b
#
_entry.id   f2f4d83140bbeeb999ce3351e4671b6b
#
_cell.length_a   1.000
_cell.length_b   1.000
_cell.length_c   1.000
_cell.angle_alpha   90.00
_cell.angle_beta   90.00
_cell.angle_gamma   90.00
#
_symmetry.space_group_name_H-M   'P 1'
#
loop_
_entity.id
_entity.type
_entity.pdbx_description
1 polymer ?
#
loop_
_entity_poly.entity_id
_entity_poly.type
_entity_poly.pdbx_seq_one_letter_code
_entity_poly.pdbx_strand_id
1 'polypeptide(L)'
;GLVGSPKRREIGHGRLDKRGVLACMPNPAEYPYSLRVVSAITESNGSSSMASVCGTSLSLMDAGVPLKAPVAGIAMGLLKEDNRFAVLSDILGDEDHLGDMDFKVAGSNEGVSALQMDIKIDGITKEIMHAALEQAKEGRLFILGEMAKVIDKPREDLSEFAPRYITMKINPDKIRDVIGKGGATIRSITEETGASIDIEDDGSIKIASVDKAAGEEARKRVEEITADIEVGKIYEGKVARIMDFGAFVTVLPGKDGLVHISQISEERVENVSDKLSEGDVVKVKVLEIDKQGRVRLSMKAIAEEAGKAEEAAEPVSYTHLRAHETADVIAYAVFCLK
;
A
#
# COMPACT_ATOMS: atom_id res chain seq x y z
N GLY A 1 -0.05 -39.31 -14.07
CA GLY A 1 -1.44 -39.42 -14.54
C GLY A 1 -1.93 -38.11 -15.13
N LEU A 2 -2.99 -38.17 -15.95
CA LEU A 2 -3.61 -36.95 -16.48
C LEU A 2 -4.20 -36.12 -15.33
N VAL A 3 -3.91 -34.81 -15.30
CA VAL A 3 -4.51 -33.86 -14.38
C VAL A 3 -5.96 -33.68 -14.81
N GLY A 4 -6.90 -34.26 -14.04
CA GLY A 4 -8.33 -34.14 -14.30
C GLY A 4 -8.94 -32.87 -13.70
N SER A 5 -10.25 -32.67 -13.94
CA SER A 5 -11.00 -31.60 -13.27
C SER A 5 -11.05 -31.82 -11.75
N PRO A 6 -11.12 -30.73 -10.94
CA PRO A 6 -11.24 -30.81 -9.50
C PRO A 6 -12.41 -31.72 -9.06
N LYS A 7 -12.17 -32.60 -8.11
CA LYS A 7 -13.21 -33.49 -7.56
C LYS A 7 -14.12 -32.70 -6.61
N ARG A 8 -15.30 -33.28 -6.30
CA ARG A 8 -16.26 -32.65 -5.36
C ARG A 8 -15.63 -32.29 -4.01
N ARG A 9 -14.75 -33.14 -3.48
CA ARG A 9 -14.05 -32.91 -2.21
C ARG A 9 -13.15 -31.67 -2.30
N GLU A 10 -12.37 -31.52 -3.35
CA GLU A 10 -11.49 -30.35 -3.59
C GLU A 10 -12.30 -29.05 -3.73
N ILE A 11 -13.42 -29.09 -4.46
CA ILE A 11 -14.32 -27.96 -4.58
C ILE A 11 -14.94 -27.58 -3.23
N GLY A 12 -15.37 -28.59 -2.43
CA GLY A 12 -15.93 -28.39 -1.09
C GLY A 12 -14.92 -27.77 -0.13
N HIS A 13 -13.68 -28.25 -0.14
CA HIS A 13 -12.57 -27.70 0.65
C HIS A 13 -12.31 -26.24 0.28
N GLY A 14 -12.14 -25.91 -0.98
CA GLY A 14 -11.91 -24.54 -1.40
C GLY A 14 -13.05 -23.58 -1.04
N ARG A 15 -14.31 -24.04 -1.06
CA ARG A 15 -15.46 -23.24 -0.60
C ARG A 15 -15.45 -23.01 0.91
N LEU A 16 -15.06 -24.02 1.70
CA LEU A 16 -14.95 -23.91 3.14
C LEU A 16 -13.83 -22.94 3.52
N ASP A 17 -12.65 -23.07 2.90
CA ASP A 17 -11.49 -22.24 3.12
C ASP A 17 -11.82 -20.77 2.81
N LYS A 18 -12.44 -20.52 1.65
CA LYS A 18 -12.90 -19.18 1.26
C LYS A 18 -13.84 -18.58 2.30
N ARG A 19 -14.85 -19.32 2.76
CA ARG A 19 -15.80 -18.85 3.78
C ARG A 19 -15.11 -18.58 5.11
N GLY A 20 -14.16 -19.44 5.49
CA GLY A 20 -13.39 -19.29 6.72
C GLY A 20 -12.66 -17.97 6.81
N VAL A 21 -12.01 -17.56 5.73
CA VAL A 21 -11.18 -16.36 5.70
C VAL A 21 -11.96 -15.10 5.30
N LEU A 22 -13.04 -15.24 4.54
CA LEU A 22 -13.78 -14.11 3.95
C LEU A 22 -14.28 -13.09 4.99
N ALA A 23 -14.66 -13.54 6.19
CA ALA A 23 -15.13 -12.66 7.26
C ALA A 23 -14.03 -11.69 7.75
N CYS A 24 -12.77 -12.10 7.65
CA CYS A 24 -11.61 -11.31 8.08
C CYS A 24 -10.93 -10.55 6.93
N MET A 25 -11.45 -10.63 5.71
CA MET A 25 -10.90 -9.89 4.57
C MET A 25 -11.11 -8.37 4.72
N PRO A 26 -10.19 -7.57 4.18
CA PRO A 26 -10.36 -6.12 4.13
C PRO A 26 -11.54 -5.71 3.24
N ASN A 27 -11.99 -4.47 3.41
CA ASN A 27 -13.02 -3.91 2.54
C ASN A 27 -12.45 -3.73 1.11
N PRO A 28 -13.16 -4.18 0.05
CA PRO A 28 -12.73 -4.00 -1.33
C PRO A 28 -12.49 -2.53 -1.74
N ALA A 29 -13.15 -1.56 -1.09
CA ALA A 29 -12.92 -0.14 -1.33
C ALA A 29 -11.57 0.34 -0.80
N GLU A 30 -11.06 -0.27 0.27
CA GLU A 30 -9.78 0.07 0.90
C GLU A 30 -8.63 -0.77 0.34
N TYR A 31 -8.95 -1.98 -0.13
CA TYR A 31 -7.99 -2.92 -0.67
C TYR A 31 -8.48 -3.49 -2.03
N PRO A 32 -8.28 -2.76 -3.13
CA PRO A 32 -8.88 -3.05 -4.44
C PRO A 32 -8.14 -4.14 -5.23
N TYR A 33 -7.74 -5.22 -4.56
CA TYR A 33 -7.04 -6.34 -5.19
C TYR A 33 -7.94 -7.56 -5.33
N SER A 34 -7.84 -8.23 -6.46
CA SER A 34 -8.37 -9.58 -6.63
C SER A 34 -7.34 -10.59 -6.15
N LEU A 35 -7.71 -11.42 -5.17
CA LEU A 35 -6.82 -12.38 -4.55
C LEU A 35 -7.12 -13.79 -5.04
N ARG A 36 -6.08 -14.50 -5.47
CA ARG A 36 -6.12 -15.91 -5.79
C ARG A 36 -5.19 -16.66 -4.84
N VAL A 37 -5.76 -17.48 -3.98
CA VAL A 37 -5.00 -18.36 -3.09
C VAL A 37 -4.99 -19.77 -3.66
N VAL A 38 -3.82 -20.38 -3.70
CA VAL A 38 -3.63 -21.75 -4.16
C VAL A 38 -3.06 -22.56 -3.02
N SER A 39 -3.81 -23.58 -2.56
CA SER A 39 -3.35 -24.54 -1.55
C SER A 39 -3.00 -25.86 -2.25
N ALA A 40 -1.74 -26.24 -2.20
CA ALA A 40 -1.27 -27.52 -2.72
C ALA A 40 -0.96 -28.46 -1.54
N ILE A 41 -1.73 -29.53 -1.42
CA ILE A 41 -1.54 -30.55 -0.39
C ILE A 41 -0.74 -31.69 -0.99
N THR A 42 0.47 -31.87 -0.51
CA THR A 42 1.38 -32.92 -0.99
C THR A 42 1.20 -34.21 -0.20
N GLU A 43 0.98 -34.11 1.11
CA GLU A 43 0.78 -35.23 2.02
C GLU A 43 -0.08 -34.77 3.21
N SER A 44 -0.94 -35.61 3.72
CA SER A 44 -1.79 -35.34 4.89
C SER A 44 -2.29 -36.58 5.56
N ASN A 45 -2.24 -36.61 6.90
CA ASN A 45 -2.93 -37.58 7.73
C ASN A 45 -3.81 -36.90 8.78
N GLY A 46 -4.51 -35.87 8.37
CA GLY A 46 -5.42 -35.06 9.17
C GLY A 46 -6.30 -34.22 8.26
N SER A 47 -6.78 -33.09 8.75
CA SER A 47 -7.64 -32.21 7.95
C SER A 47 -6.85 -31.32 7.02
N SER A 48 -6.75 -31.73 5.75
CA SER A 48 -6.14 -30.90 4.70
C SER A 48 -6.85 -29.56 4.49
N SER A 49 -8.18 -29.50 4.65
CA SER A 49 -8.93 -28.25 4.53
C SER A 49 -8.62 -27.29 5.67
N MET A 50 -8.47 -27.75 6.90
CA MET A 50 -8.14 -26.85 8.01
C MET A 50 -6.68 -26.39 7.95
N ALA A 51 -5.77 -27.23 7.47
CA ALA A 51 -4.41 -26.81 7.12
C ALA A 51 -4.42 -25.72 6.03
N SER A 52 -5.27 -25.85 5.00
CA SER A 52 -5.44 -24.82 3.96
C SER A 52 -5.97 -23.50 4.52
N VAL A 53 -6.92 -23.51 5.46
CA VAL A 53 -7.40 -22.30 6.14
C VAL A 53 -6.26 -21.59 6.86
N CYS A 54 -5.47 -22.31 7.66
CA CYS A 54 -4.32 -21.76 8.39
C CYS A 54 -3.26 -21.23 7.42
N GLY A 55 -2.90 -22.00 6.40
CA GLY A 55 -1.93 -21.61 5.38
C GLY A 55 -2.39 -20.41 4.57
N THR A 56 -3.69 -20.31 4.23
CA THR A 56 -4.28 -19.14 3.57
C THR A 56 -4.14 -17.89 4.43
N SER A 57 -4.48 -17.99 5.71
CA SER A 57 -4.33 -16.87 6.66
C SER A 57 -2.88 -16.38 6.75
N LEU A 58 -1.93 -17.31 6.93
CA LEU A 58 -0.50 -17.00 6.99
C LEU A 58 0.00 -16.36 5.69
N SER A 59 -0.34 -16.94 4.53
CA SER A 59 0.12 -16.44 3.23
C SER A 59 -0.45 -15.06 2.88
N LEU A 60 -1.70 -14.79 3.23
CA LEU A 60 -2.30 -13.48 3.04
C LEU A 60 -1.64 -12.42 3.92
N MET A 61 -1.36 -12.73 5.18
CA MET A 61 -0.64 -11.82 6.09
C MET A 61 0.79 -11.57 5.61
N ASP A 62 1.48 -12.61 5.13
CA ASP A 62 2.85 -12.49 4.60
C ASP A 62 2.90 -11.69 3.30
N ALA A 63 1.86 -11.77 2.47
CA ALA A 63 1.72 -10.95 1.26
C ALA A 63 1.36 -9.48 1.54
N GLY A 64 1.11 -9.09 2.79
CA GLY A 64 0.72 -7.73 3.16
C GLY A 64 -0.76 -7.44 2.97
N VAL A 65 -1.61 -8.47 2.89
CA VAL A 65 -3.07 -8.27 2.87
C VAL A 65 -3.54 -7.88 4.28
N PRO A 66 -4.17 -6.72 4.47
CA PRO A 66 -4.56 -6.23 5.80
C PRO A 66 -5.80 -6.97 6.32
N LEU A 67 -5.62 -8.24 6.70
CA LEU A 67 -6.67 -9.02 7.35
C LEU A 67 -7.10 -8.35 8.66
N LYS A 68 -8.40 -8.34 8.94
CA LYS A 68 -8.95 -7.82 10.20
C LYS A 68 -8.48 -8.62 11.40
N ALA A 69 -8.33 -9.94 11.24
CA ALA A 69 -7.78 -10.84 12.23
C ALA A 69 -7.21 -12.11 11.55
N PRO A 70 -6.23 -12.78 12.15
CA PRO A 70 -5.78 -14.10 11.72
C PRO A 70 -6.91 -15.14 11.86
N VAL A 71 -6.92 -16.12 10.97
CA VAL A 71 -7.91 -17.20 10.96
C VAL A 71 -7.21 -18.54 11.06
N ALA A 72 -7.65 -19.37 11.99
CA ALA A 72 -7.24 -20.76 12.07
C ALA A 72 -8.43 -21.70 11.91
N GLY A 73 -8.15 -22.96 11.60
CA GLY A 73 -9.14 -24.01 11.48
C GLY A 73 -8.71 -25.26 12.22
N ILE A 74 -9.67 -26.01 12.75
CA ILE A 74 -9.48 -27.27 13.41
C ILE A 74 -10.56 -28.27 13.00
N ALA A 75 -10.20 -29.54 12.87
CA ALA A 75 -11.13 -30.63 12.64
C ALA A 75 -11.37 -31.40 13.95
N MET A 76 -12.62 -31.61 14.27
CA MET A 76 -13.08 -32.27 15.48
C MET A 76 -13.81 -33.55 15.14
N GLY A 77 -13.78 -34.51 16.01
CA GLY A 77 -14.52 -35.75 15.91
C GLY A 77 -15.37 -36.04 17.13
N LEU A 78 -16.29 -36.97 16.99
CA LEU A 78 -17.14 -37.48 18.05
C LEU A 78 -17.13 -39.01 18.05
N LEU A 79 -16.99 -39.58 19.23
CA LEU A 79 -17.31 -40.97 19.53
C LEU A 79 -18.46 -40.98 20.52
N LYS A 80 -19.51 -41.70 20.22
CA LYS A 80 -20.71 -41.81 21.07
C LYS A 80 -21.10 -43.28 21.26
N GLU A 81 -21.15 -43.69 22.48
CA GLU A 81 -21.58 -45.05 22.86
C GLU A 81 -22.67 -44.92 23.93
N ASP A 82 -23.89 -45.32 23.58
CA ASP A 82 -25.09 -45.15 24.39
C ASP A 82 -25.27 -43.71 24.92
N ASN A 83 -25.10 -43.53 26.23
CA ASN A 83 -25.24 -42.22 26.89
C ASN A 83 -23.87 -41.53 27.17
N ARG A 84 -22.77 -42.11 26.70
CA ARG A 84 -21.43 -41.55 26.85
C ARG A 84 -20.97 -40.99 25.51
N PHE A 85 -20.21 -39.93 25.56
CA PHE A 85 -19.55 -39.38 24.38
C PHE A 85 -18.16 -38.84 24.70
N ALA A 86 -17.31 -38.82 23.70
CA ALA A 86 -16.01 -38.18 23.73
C ALA A 86 -15.81 -37.33 22.48
N VAL A 87 -15.37 -36.09 22.68
CA VAL A 87 -15.00 -35.19 21.60
C VAL A 87 -13.50 -35.31 21.35
N LEU A 88 -13.10 -35.45 20.09
CA LEU A 88 -11.72 -35.55 19.66
C LEU A 88 -11.30 -34.26 19.00
N SER A 89 -10.10 -33.75 19.30
CA SER A 89 -9.52 -32.57 18.70
C SER A 89 -8.46 -32.93 17.66
N ASP A 90 -8.42 -32.24 16.55
CA ASP A 90 -7.45 -32.40 15.47
C ASP A 90 -7.35 -33.83 14.97
N ILE A 91 -8.48 -34.33 14.49
CA ILE A 91 -8.65 -35.75 14.16
C ILE A 91 -7.79 -36.22 12.99
N LEU A 92 -7.28 -37.42 13.08
CA LEU A 92 -6.61 -38.15 12.03
C LEU A 92 -7.61 -38.73 11.02
N GLY A 93 -7.11 -39.20 9.87
CA GLY A 93 -7.94 -39.82 8.85
C GLY A 93 -8.77 -41.00 9.29
N ASP A 94 -8.22 -41.86 10.15
CA ASP A 94 -8.93 -43.03 10.73
C ASP A 94 -10.00 -42.60 11.72
N GLU A 95 -9.76 -41.58 12.51
CA GLU A 95 -10.73 -40.98 13.45
C GLU A 95 -11.88 -40.28 12.71
N ASP A 96 -11.60 -39.65 11.57
CA ASP A 96 -12.62 -39.13 10.65
C ASP A 96 -13.48 -40.26 10.09
N HIS A 97 -12.87 -41.38 9.66
CA HIS A 97 -13.59 -42.48 9.01
C HIS A 97 -14.43 -43.28 9.97
N LEU A 98 -13.92 -43.59 11.17
CA LEU A 98 -14.55 -44.46 12.15
C LEU A 98 -15.42 -43.72 13.16
N GLY A 99 -15.29 -42.41 13.28
CA GLY A 99 -16.04 -41.60 14.22
C GLY A 99 -17.51 -41.41 13.83
N ASP A 100 -18.33 -41.04 14.80
CA ASP A 100 -19.79 -40.85 14.68
C ASP A 100 -20.17 -39.49 14.12
N MET A 101 -19.30 -38.52 14.20
CA MET A 101 -19.40 -37.19 13.61
C MET A 101 -18.01 -36.63 13.40
N ASP A 102 -17.81 -35.93 12.31
CA ASP A 102 -16.72 -34.97 12.11
C ASP A 102 -17.24 -33.60 11.83
N PHE A 103 -16.57 -32.59 12.34
CA PHE A 103 -16.87 -31.22 12.00
C PHE A 103 -15.60 -30.36 11.98
N LYS A 104 -15.63 -29.38 11.10
CA LYS A 104 -14.53 -28.46 10.85
C LYS A 104 -14.97 -27.06 11.22
N VAL A 105 -14.17 -26.39 12.04
CA VAL A 105 -14.43 -25.06 12.54
C VAL A 105 -13.30 -24.15 12.16
N ALA A 106 -13.60 -23.08 11.41
CA ALA A 106 -12.66 -22.01 11.11
C ALA A 106 -13.10 -20.71 11.78
N GLY A 107 -12.15 -19.88 12.19
CA GLY A 107 -12.45 -18.57 12.78
C GLY A 107 -11.23 -17.86 13.36
N SER A 108 -11.47 -16.64 13.81
CA SER A 108 -10.49 -15.79 14.49
C SER A 108 -10.57 -16.01 16.03
N ASN A 109 -9.82 -15.21 16.78
CA ASN A 109 -9.96 -15.11 18.23
C ASN A 109 -11.34 -14.59 18.67
N GLU A 110 -12.03 -13.83 17.83
CA GLU A 110 -13.34 -13.24 18.14
C GLU A 110 -14.50 -14.23 17.97
N GLY A 111 -14.38 -15.17 17.01
CA GLY A 111 -15.47 -16.11 16.77
C GLY A 111 -15.28 -17.04 15.59
N VAL A 112 -16.30 -17.84 15.34
CA VAL A 112 -16.38 -18.80 14.23
C VAL A 112 -16.81 -18.09 12.95
N SER A 113 -16.06 -18.25 11.89
CA SER A 113 -16.36 -17.72 10.55
C SER A 113 -16.94 -18.75 9.58
N ALA A 114 -16.59 -20.02 9.77
CA ALA A 114 -17.14 -21.12 8.99
C ALA A 114 -17.22 -22.41 9.79
N LEU A 115 -18.24 -23.21 9.52
CA LEU A 115 -18.45 -24.52 10.09
C LEU A 115 -18.93 -25.47 8.99
N GLN A 116 -18.39 -26.68 8.98
CA GLN A 116 -18.89 -27.81 8.20
C GLN A 116 -18.97 -29.02 9.11
N MET A 117 -20.08 -29.74 9.05
CA MET A 117 -20.34 -30.89 9.88
C MET A 117 -20.84 -32.06 9.04
N ASP A 118 -20.39 -33.26 9.35
CA ASP A 118 -20.89 -34.53 8.84
C ASP A 118 -21.27 -35.44 10.01
N ILE A 119 -22.56 -35.78 10.11
CA ILE A 119 -23.10 -36.62 11.18
C ILE A 119 -23.41 -37.99 10.59
N LYS A 120 -22.83 -39.04 11.15
CA LYS A 120 -22.93 -40.44 10.66
C LYS A 120 -23.86 -41.28 11.49
N ILE A 121 -24.47 -40.69 12.53
CA ILE A 121 -25.45 -41.30 13.44
C ILE A 121 -26.78 -40.56 13.36
N ASP A 122 -27.83 -41.09 14.01
CA ASP A 122 -29.20 -40.53 13.93
C ASP A 122 -29.33 -39.09 14.40
N GLY A 123 -28.34 -38.56 15.11
CA GLY A 123 -28.29 -37.17 15.53
C GLY A 123 -27.43 -36.94 16.76
N ILE A 124 -27.21 -35.67 17.04
CA ILE A 124 -26.44 -35.20 18.19
C ILE A 124 -27.31 -34.30 19.07
N THR A 125 -27.04 -34.30 20.37
CA THR A 125 -27.73 -33.44 21.32
C THR A 125 -27.09 -32.03 21.35
N LYS A 126 -27.84 -31.06 21.86
CA LYS A 126 -27.34 -29.71 22.10
C LYS A 126 -26.12 -29.72 23.06
N GLU A 127 -26.12 -30.62 24.03
CA GLU A 127 -25.02 -30.77 24.99
C GLU A 127 -23.73 -31.20 24.29
N ILE A 128 -23.81 -32.21 23.41
CA ILE A 128 -22.68 -32.71 22.63
C ILE A 128 -22.13 -31.55 21.74
N MET A 129 -23.02 -30.84 21.05
CA MET A 129 -22.61 -29.76 20.20
C MET A 129 -21.95 -28.61 20.98
N HIS A 130 -22.47 -28.29 22.17
CA HIS A 130 -21.86 -27.25 23.02
C HIS A 130 -20.46 -27.67 23.47
N ALA A 131 -20.29 -28.89 23.99
CA ALA A 131 -18.99 -29.39 24.38
C ALA A 131 -18.00 -29.41 23.20
N ALA A 132 -18.45 -29.86 22.03
CA ALA A 132 -17.63 -29.90 20.82
C ALA A 132 -17.18 -28.50 20.34
N LEU A 133 -18.05 -27.50 20.39
CA LEU A 133 -17.71 -26.12 19.99
C LEU A 133 -16.76 -25.44 20.99
N GLU A 134 -16.93 -25.67 22.29
CA GLU A 134 -15.99 -25.13 23.30
C GLU A 134 -14.60 -25.76 23.13
N GLN A 135 -14.52 -27.09 22.98
CA GLN A 135 -13.24 -27.77 22.74
C GLN A 135 -12.60 -27.35 21.41
N ALA A 136 -13.40 -27.13 20.34
CA ALA A 136 -12.92 -26.57 19.07
C ALA A 136 -12.39 -25.14 19.23
N LYS A 137 -12.98 -24.34 20.09
CA LYS A 137 -12.49 -22.99 20.42
C LYS A 137 -11.12 -23.04 21.07
N GLU A 138 -10.94 -23.90 22.07
CA GLU A 138 -9.64 -24.07 22.73
C GLU A 138 -8.55 -24.49 21.73
N GLY A 139 -8.83 -25.52 20.91
CA GLY A 139 -7.91 -25.99 19.89
C GLY A 139 -7.59 -24.91 18.84
N ARG A 140 -8.59 -24.17 18.38
CA ARG A 140 -8.42 -23.08 17.42
C ARG A 140 -7.57 -21.94 17.99
N LEU A 141 -7.79 -21.56 19.25
CA LEU A 141 -6.98 -20.52 19.92
C LEU A 141 -5.53 -20.97 20.11
N PHE A 142 -5.32 -22.27 20.43
CA PHE A 142 -3.99 -22.85 20.49
C PHE A 142 -3.28 -22.74 19.12
N ILE A 143 -3.94 -23.12 18.02
CA ILE A 143 -3.37 -23.04 16.67
C ILE A 143 -3.06 -21.58 16.30
N LEU A 144 -3.95 -20.62 16.61
CA LEU A 144 -3.68 -19.20 16.41
C LEU A 144 -2.42 -18.74 17.17
N GLY A 145 -2.22 -19.24 18.39
CA GLY A 145 -1.02 -18.98 19.18
C GLY A 145 0.27 -19.53 18.55
N GLU A 146 0.20 -20.72 17.94
CA GLU A 146 1.34 -21.29 17.20
C GLU A 146 1.64 -20.49 15.92
N MET A 147 0.60 -20.10 15.17
CA MET A 147 0.73 -19.27 13.98
C MET A 147 1.36 -17.90 14.31
N ALA A 148 0.96 -17.29 15.42
CA ALA A 148 1.47 -15.99 15.86
C ALA A 148 2.96 -15.98 16.21
N LYS A 149 3.57 -17.14 16.50
CA LYS A 149 5.03 -17.24 16.70
C LYS A 149 5.82 -16.95 15.43
N VAL A 150 5.21 -17.10 14.25
CA VAL A 150 5.82 -16.85 12.94
C VAL A 150 5.39 -15.51 12.39
N ILE A 151 4.07 -15.26 12.39
CA ILE A 151 3.49 -13.99 11.91
C ILE A 151 2.21 -13.70 12.72
N ASP A 152 2.22 -12.63 13.49
CA ASP A 152 1.13 -12.23 14.39
C ASP A 152 0.19 -11.17 13.77
N LYS A 153 0.70 -10.43 12.81
CA LYS A 153 -0.02 -9.37 12.09
C LYS A 153 0.39 -9.33 10.63
N PRO A 154 -0.48 -8.81 9.75
CA PRO A 154 -0.11 -8.58 8.34
C PRO A 154 1.16 -7.72 8.22
N ARG A 155 1.96 -7.97 7.21
CA ARG A 155 3.11 -7.12 6.88
C ARG A 155 2.63 -5.72 6.52
N GLU A 156 3.42 -4.71 6.86
CA GLU A 156 3.05 -3.30 6.64
C GLU A 156 3.05 -2.91 5.17
N ASP A 157 3.86 -3.57 4.35
CA ASP A 157 3.94 -3.32 2.92
C ASP A 157 3.58 -4.60 2.13
N LEU A 158 3.08 -4.40 0.91
CA LEU A 158 2.86 -5.50 -0.02
C LEU A 158 4.19 -6.15 -0.41
N SER A 159 4.15 -7.43 -0.73
CA SER A 159 5.30 -8.14 -1.31
C SER A 159 5.87 -7.34 -2.50
N GLU A 160 7.18 -7.34 -2.65
CA GLU A 160 7.87 -6.70 -3.78
C GLU A 160 7.42 -7.23 -5.15
N PHE A 161 6.91 -8.47 -5.19
CA PHE A 161 6.37 -9.12 -6.39
C PHE A 161 4.89 -8.82 -6.64
N ALA A 162 4.22 -8.13 -5.71
CA ALA A 162 2.81 -7.81 -5.88
C ALA A 162 2.62 -6.58 -6.77
N PRO A 163 1.67 -6.60 -7.71
CA PRO A 163 1.31 -5.40 -8.45
C PRO A 163 0.79 -4.34 -7.48
N ARG A 164 1.21 -3.09 -7.69
CA ARG A 164 0.84 -1.96 -6.84
C ARG A 164 -0.16 -1.07 -7.53
N TYR A 165 -1.15 -0.63 -6.78
CA TYR A 165 -2.09 0.39 -7.19
C TYR A 165 -1.83 1.68 -6.41
N ILE A 166 -1.50 2.73 -7.13
CA ILE A 166 -1.40 4.08 -6.57
C ILE A 166 -2.66 4.83 -7.02
N THR A 167 -3.45 5.30 -6.07
CA THR A 167 -4.63 6.11 -6.35
C THR A 167 -4.34 7.55 -5.97
N MET A 168 -4.58 8.48 -6.88
CA MET A 168 -4.47 9.90 -6.63
C MET A 168 -5.68 10.62 -7.21
N LYS A 169 -5.96 11.82 -6.70
CA LYS A 169 -7.04 12.67 -7.19
C LYS A 169 -6.48 13.98 -7.70
N ILE A 170 -6.85 14.34 -8.92
CA ILE A 170 -6.47 15.61 -9.56
C ILE A 170 -7.72 16.47 -9.79
N ASN A 171 -7.51 17.75 -10.08
CA ASN A 171 -8.59 18.59 -10.55
C ASN A 171 -9.10 18.07 -11.91
N PRO A 172 -10.42 17.83 -12.08
CA PRO A 172 -10.99 17.36 -13.34
C PRO A 172 -10.62 18.22 -14.57
N ASP A 173 -10.42 19.53 -14.38
CA ASP A 173 -9.99 20.43 -15.46
C ASP A 173 -8.60 20.07 -16.01
N LYS A 174 -7.77 19.39 -15.23
CA LYS A 174 -6.41 18.95 -15.59
C LYS A 174 -6.35 17.59 -16.30
N ILE A 175 -7.47 16.86 -16.36
CA ILE A 175 -7.53 15.57 -17.04
C ILE A 175 -7.02 15.67 -18.48
N ARG A 176 -7.38 16.76 -19.16
CA ARG A 176 -6.95 17.02 -20.56
C ARG A 176 -5.43 17.18 -20.69
N ASP A 177 -4.78 17.77 -19.68
CA ASP A 177 -3.33 17.98 -19.67
C ASP A 177 -2.60 16.64 -19.47
N VAL A 178 -3.11 15.77 -18.59
CA VAL A 178 -2.57 14.42 -18.35
C VAL A 178 -2.76 13.52 -19.56
N ILE A 179 -3.93 13.56 -20.19
CA ILE A 179 -4.17 12.78 -21.43
C ILE A 179 -3.30 13.33 -22.58
N GLY A 180 -3.19 14.64 -22.66
CA GLY A 180 -2.47 15.32 -23.74
C GLY A 180 -3.19 15.26 -25.09
N LYS A 181 -2.66 15.95 -26.08
CA LYS A 181 -3.25 16.02 -27.42
C LYS A 181 -3.28 14.65 -28.11
N GLY A 182 -4.49 14.12 -28.31
CA GLY A 182 -4.67 12.78 -28.89
C GLY A 182 -4.13 11.63 -28.02
N GLY A 183 -3.99 11.82 -26.72
CA GLY A 183 -3.47 10.82 -25.80
C GLY A 183 -1.94 10.70 -25.80
N ALA A 184 -1.21 11.68 -26.32
CA ALA A 184 0.25 11.59 -26.46
C ALA A 184 0.95 11.57 -25.10
N THR A 185 0.52 12.41 -24.15
CA THR A 185 1.18 12.54 -22.84
C THR A 185 1.03 11.26 -22.02
N ILE A 186 -0.20 10.74 -21.91
CA ILE A 186 -0.43 9.51 -21.13
C ILE A 186 0.28 8.30 -21.73
N ARG A 187 0.36 8.21 -23.07
CA ARG A 187 1.13 7.16 -23.74
C ARG A 187 2.62 7.26 -23.48
N SER A 188 3.19 8.46 -23.54
CA SER A 188 4.60 8.70 -23.23
C SER A 188 4.93 8.25 -21.79
N ILE A 189 4.07 8.62 -20.81
CA ILE A 189 4.27 8.20 -19.42
C ILE A 189 4.22 6.66 -19.32
N THR A 190 3.20 6.02 -19.93
CA THR A 190 3.03 4.57 -19.91
C THR A 190 4.19 3.84 -20.58
N GLU A 191 4.66 4.30 -21.73
CA GLU A 191 5.77 3.69 -22.48
C GLU A 191 7.11 3.84 -21.75
N GLU A 192 7.36 4.98 -21.15
CA GLU A 192 8.64 5.25 -20.47
C GLU A 192 8.73 4.61 -19.09
N THR A 193 7.61 4.52 -18.34
CA THR A 193 7.59 3.95 -16.99
C THR A 193 7.20 2.48 -16.97
N GLY A 194 6.45 2.00 -17.97
CA GLY A 194 5.85 0.67 -17.97
C GLY A 194 4.62 0.55 -17.06
N ALA A 195 4.17 1.65 -16.44
CA ALA A 195 2.98 1.66 -15.61
C ALA A 195 1.71 1.83 -16.46
N SER A 196 0.60 1.22 -16.04
CA SER A 196 -0.72 1.47 -16.63
C SER A 196 -1.43 2.57 -15.87
N ILE A 197 -2.03 3.52 -16.58
CA ILE A 197 -2.72 4.68 -16.00
C ILE A 197 -4.17 4.69 -16.46
N ASP A 198 -5.09 4.66 -15.50
CA ASP A 198 -6.53 4.78 -15.72
C ASP A 198 -7.02 6.10 -15.11
N ILE A 199 -7.83 6.85 -15.85
CA ILE A 199 -8.34 8.17 -15.44
C ILE A 199 -9.86 8.15 -15.51
N GLU A 200 -10.49 8.47 -14.38
CA GLU A 200 -11.94 8.61 -14.28
C GLU A 200 -12.36 10.08 -14.45
N ASP A 201 -13.60 10.32 -14.89
CA ASP A 201 -14.13 11.65 -15.18
C ASP A 201 -14.19 12.59 -13.96
N ASP A 202 -14.19 12.01 -12.75
CA ASP A 202 -14.18 12.74 -11.48
C ASP A 202 -12.79 13.22 -11.05
N GLY A 203 -11.76 12.97 -11.86
CA GLY A 203 -10.35 13.28 -11.57
C GLY A 203 -9.61 12.22 -10.77
N SER A 204 -10.21 11.07 -10.51
CA SER A 204 -9.52 9.95 -9.89
C SER A 204 -8.60 9.27 -10.89
N ILE A 205 -7.32 9.12 -10.54
CA ILE A 205 -6.31 8.43 -11.35
C ILE A 205 -5.86 7.19 -10.61
N LYS A 206 -5.85 6.06 -11.31
CA LYS A 206 -5.35 4.77 -10.84
C LYS A 206 -4.11 4.40 -11.65
N ILE A 207 -2.98 4.31 -10.99
CA ILE A 207 -1.70 3.90 -11.58
C ILE A 207 -1.41 2.48 -11.12
N ALA A 208 -1.32 1.54 -12.05
CA ALA A 208 -0.99 0.15 -11.77
C ALA A 208 0.42 -0.16 -12.29
N SER A 209 1.27 -0.71 -11.43
CA SER A 209 2.63 -1.12 -11.80
C SER A 209 3.06 -2.36 -11.03
N VAL A 210 3.83 -3.23 -11.68
CA VAL A 210 4.50 -4.37 -11.03
C VAL A 210 5.73 -3.88 -10.27
N ASP A 211 6.43 -2.87 -10.79
CA ASP A 211 7.59 -2.26 -10.15
C ASP A 211 7.17 -1.01 -9.36
N LYS A 212 7.59 -0.96 -8.09
CA LYS A 212 7.33 0.18 -7.19
C LYS A 212 7.92 1.48 -7.74
N ALA A 213 9.15 1.44 -8.23
CA ALA A 213 9.84 2.62 -8.76
C ALA A 213 9.13 3.16 -10.01
N ALA A 214 8.68 2.27 -10.90
CA ALA A 214 7.92 2.64 -12.09
C ALA A 214 6.58 3.31 -11.75
N GLY A 215 5.86 2.78 -10.75
CA GLY A 215 4.60 3.38 -10.27
C GLY A 215 4.79 4.77 -9.67
N GLU A 216 5.81 4.94 -8.83
CA GLU A 216 6.14 6.23 -8.21
C GLU A 216 6.62 7.27 -9.25
N GLU A 217 7.39 6.85 -10.25
CA GLU A 217 7.80 7.74 -11.35
C GLU A 217 6.59 8.19 -12.17
N ALA A 218 5.68 7.28 -12.49
CA ALA A 218 4.43 7.63 -13.19
C ALA A 218 3.58 8.61 -12.37
N ARG A 219 3.47 8.39 -11.04
CA ARG A 219 2.79 9.29 -10.13
C ARG A 219 3.41 10.69 -10.16
N LYS A 220 4.72 10.76 -10.00
CA LYS A 220 5.47 12.02 -9.98
C LYS A 220 5.25 12.81 -11.27
N ARG A 221 5.28 12.18 -12.43
CA ARG A 221 5.01 12.84 -13.72
C ARG A 221 3.59 13.39 -13.82
N VAL A 222 2.61 12.64 -13.34
CA VAL A 222 1.22 13.13 -13.28
C VAL A 222 1.11 14.32 -12.34
N GLU A 223 1.75 14.27 -11.16
CA GLU A 223 1.81 15.38 -10.20
C GLU A 223 2.45 16.64 -10.83
N GLU A 224 3.57 16.50 -11.53
CA GLU A 224 4.27 17.60 -12.20
C GLU A 224 3.40 18.26 -13.28
N ILE A 225 2.65 17.47 -14.06
CA ILE A 225 1.73 17.97 -15.10
C ILE A 225 0.53 18.71 -14.48
N THR A 226 0.02 18.19 -13.38
CA THR A 226 -1.18 18.70 -12.71
C THR A 226 -0.90 19.76 -11.67
N ALA A 227 0.35 19.92 -11.25
CA ALA A 227 0.76 20.92 -10.27
C ALA A 227 0.37 22.33 -10.74
N ASP A 228 -0.23 23.10 -9.86
CA ASP A 228 -0.48 24.51 -10.08
C ASP A 228 0.67 25.36 -9.54
N ILE A 229 0.96 26.45 -10.26
CA ILE A 229 1.97 27.41 -9.82
C ILE A 229 1.38 28.19 -8.64
N GLU A 230 2.07 28.17 -7.50
CA GLU A 230 1.65 28.89 -6.30
C GLU A 230 2.41 30.19 -6.16
N VAL A 231 1.69 31.29 -5.89
CA VAL A 231 2.29 32.60 -5.62
C VAL A 231 3.12 32.54 -4.33
N GLY A 232 4.31 33.11 -4.37
CA GLY A 232 5.25 33.13 -3.25
C GLY A 232 6.19 31.93 -3.16
N LYS A 233 5.97 30.87 -3.92
CA LYS A 233 6.81 29.65 -3.93
C LYS A 233 8.02 29.84 -4.84
N ILE A 234 9.13 29.19 -4.49
CA ILE A 234 10.37 29.17 -5.26
C ILE A 234 10.40 27.90 -6.11
N TYR A 235 10.70 28.05 -7.38
CA TYR A 235 10.85 26.96 -8.34
C TYR A 235 12.22 27.00 -8.99
N GLU A 236 12.73 25.85 -9.38
CA GLU A 236 13.86 25.76 -10.31
C GLU A 236 13.30 25.63 -11.72
N GLY A 237 13.60 26.58 -12.60
CA GLY A 237 13.10 26.60 -13.95
C GLY A 237 14.22 26.76 -14.97
N LYS A 238 13.97 26.29 -16.19
CA LYS A 238 14.91 26.41 -17.31
C LYS A 238 14.55 27.62 -18.16
N VAL A 239 15.55 28.44 -18.49
CA VAL A 239 15.39 29.57 -19.41
C VAL A 239 15.05 29.06 -20.82
N ALA A 240 13.81 29.29 -21.24
CA ALA A 240 13.29 28.83 -22.53
C ALA A 240 13.61 29.83 -23.67
N ARG A 241 13.54 31.13 -23.39
CA ARG A 241 13.79 32.19 -24.36
C ARG A 241 14.18 33.48 -23.67
N ILE A 242 15.08 34.22 -24.31
CA ILE A 242 15.53 35.54 -23.87
C ILE A 242 14.96 36.61 -24.81
N MET A 243 14.49 37.70 -24.21
CA MET A 243 13.97 38.89 -24.91
C MET A 243 14.58 40.14 -24.30
N ASP A 244 14.54 41.28 -25.01
CA ASP A 244 15.11 42.55 -24.55
C ASP A 244 14.55 43.04 -23.20
N PHE A 245 13.30 42.66 -22.88
CA PHE A 245 12.59 43.06 -21.66
C PHE A 245 12.64 42.03 -20.53
N GLY A 246 13.22 40.86 -20.77
CA GLY A 246 13.28 39.80 -19.76
C GLY A 246 13.51 38.41 -20.33
N ALA A 247 13.45 37.39 -19.47
CA ALA A 247 13.57 35.99 -19.86
C ALA A 247 12.30 35.18 -19.52
N PHE A 248 11.91 34.30 -20.44
CA PHE A 248 10.88 33.31 -20.18
C PHE A 248 11.52 32.08 -19.57
N VAL A 249 11.02 31.67 -18.40
CA VAL A 249 11.51 30.52 -17.65
C VAL A 249 10.39 29.50 -17.53
N THR A 250 10.64 28.30 -17.98
CA THR A 250 9.72 27.16 -17.79
C THR A 250 9.84 26.66 -16.36
N VAL A 251 8.82 26.89 -15.57
CA VAL A 251 8.76 26.55 -14.13
C VAL A 251 8.20 25.16 -13.93
N LEU A 252 7.19 24.79 -14.72
CA LEU A 252 6.58 23.46 -14.76
C LEU A 252 6.37 23.06 -16.22
N PRO A 253 6.24 21.77 -16.55
CA PRO A 253 5.98 21.33 -17.92
C PRO A 253 4.80 22.08 -18.56
N GLY A 254 5.06 22.79 -19.65
CA GLY A 254 4.05 23.59 -20.34
C GLY A 254 3.62 24.91 -19.68
N LYS A 255 4.28 25.33 -18.58
CA LYS A 255 3.98 26.57 -17.87
C LYS A 255 5.21 27.47 -17.80
N ASP A 256 5.20 28.53 -18.61
CA ASP A 256 6.26 29.50 -18.67
C ASP A 256 5.89 30.76 -17.86
N GLY A 257 6.87 31.33 -17.18
CA GLY A 257 6.75 32.58 -16.47
C GLY A 257 7.75 33.59 -16.99
N LEU A 258 7.45 34.88 -16.86
CA LEU A 258 8.31 35.99 -17.27
C LEU A 258 9.11 36.49 -16.06
N VAL A 259 10.43 36.45 -16.16
CA VAL A 259 11.36 37.23 -15.34
C VAL A 259 11.66 38.53 -16.07
N HIS A 260 11.07 39.64 -15.62
CA HIS A 260 11.37 40.93 -16.19
C HIS A 260 12.83 41.33 -15.91
N ILE A 261 13.45 42.12 -16.78
CA ILE A 261 14.87 42.54 -16.66
C ILE A 261 15.18 43.15 -15.28
N SER A 262 14.25 43.90 -14.70
CA SER A 262 14.41 44.49 -13.34
C SER A 262 14.30 43.50 -12.20
N GLN A 263 13.96 42.22 -12.45
CA GLN A 263 13.77 41.16 -11.49
C GLN A 263 14.83 40.06 -11.60
N ILE A 264 15.86 40.26 -12.45
CA ILE A 264 16.96 39.32 -12.64
C ILE A 264 18.02 39.45 -11.53
N SER A 265 18.42 40.68 -11.22
CA SER A 265 19.48 40.99 -10.24
C SER A 265 19.11 42.28 -9.46
N GLU A 266 19.79 42.49 -8.34
CA GLU A 266 19.73 43.73 -7.55
C GLU A 266 20.40 44.87 -8.30
N GLU A 267 21.47 44.56 -9.02
CA GLU A 267 22.17 45.55 -9.89
C GLU A 267 21.39 45.77 -11.18
N ARG A 268 21.49 47.00 -11.73
CA ARG A 268 20.85 47.33 -12.99
C ARG A 268 21.49 46.52 -14.13
N VAL A 269 20.72 45.61 -14.72
CA VAL A 269 21.10 44.82 -15.89
C VAL A 269 20.78 45.65 -17.15
N GLU A 270 21.76 45.88 -18.03
CA GLU A 270 21.58 46.58 -19.29
C GLU A 270 21.05 45.65 -20.38
N ASN A 271 21.57 44.41 -20.46
CA ASN A 271 21.09 43.38 -21.36
C ASN A 271 20.82 42.09 -20.63
N VAL A 272 19.71 41.41 -20.90
CA VAL A 272 19.33 40.15 -20.29
C VAL A 272 20.37 39.04 -20.56
N SER A 273 20.93 39.05 -21.77
CA SER A 273 21.96 38.09 -22.23
C SER A 273 23.29 38.19 -21.50
N ASP A 274 23.54 39.26 -20.73
CA ASP A 274 24.78 39.38 -19.94
C ASP A 274 24.74 38.52 -18.64
N LYS A 275 23.55 38.17 -18.20
CA LYS A 275 23.34 37.43 -16.94
C LYS A 275 22.68 36.06 -17.13
N LEU A 276 21.96 35.82 -18.24
CA LEU A 276 21.21 34.59 -18.50
C LEU A 276 21.45 34.10 -19.92
N SER A 277 21.57 32.78 -20.08
CA SER A 277 21.66 32.11 -21.37
C SER A 277 20.45 31.18 -21.57
N GLU A 278 20.02 30.98 -22.82
CA GLU A 278 18.98 29.98 -23.11
C GLU A 278 19.46 28.59 -22.70
N GLY A 279 18.66 27.90 -21.89
CA GLY A 279 18.99 26.60 -21.35
C GLY A 279 19.49 26.61 -19.92
N ASP A 280 19.82 27.77 -19.34
CA ASP A 280 20.26 27.88 -17.94
C ASP A 280 19.13 27.45 -16.97
N VAL A 281 19.52 26.77 -15.90
CA VAL A 281 18.62 26.43 -14.79
C VAL A 281 18.75 27.50 -13.71
N VAL A 282 17.66 28.19 -13.44
CA VAL A 282 17.63 29.31 -12.49
C VAL A 282 16.55 29.12 -11.44
N LYS A 283 16.81 29.58 -10.22
CA LYS A 283 15.81 29.65 -9.16
C LYS A 283 15.01 30.92 -9.32
N VAL A 284 13.69 30.77 -9.34
CA VAL A 284 12.74 31.89 -9.51
C VAL A 284 11.63 31.82 -8.48
N LYS A 285 11.26 32.95 -7.92
CA LYS A 285 10.12 33.08 -7.02
C LYS A 285 8.93 33.62 -7.78
N VAL A 286 7.75 33.03 -7.57
CA VAL A 286 6.50 33.50 -8.18
C VAL A 286 6.00 34.73 -7.41
N LEU A 287 5.93 35.86 -8.07
CA LEU A 287 5.43 37.10 -7.49
C LEU A 287 3.91 37.19 -7.60
N GLU A 288 3.39 36.94 -8.80
CA GLU A 288 1.99 37.18 -9.13
C GLU A 288 1.58 36.28 -10.32
N ILE A 289 0.32 35.88 -10.34
CA ILE A 289 -0.33 35.27 -11.50
C ILE A 289 -1.48 36.18 -11.91
N ASP A 290 -1.44 36.71 -13.11
CA ASP A 290 -2.48 37.61 -13.61
C ASP A 290 -3.77 36.85 -13.96
N LYS A 291 -4.86 37.57 -14.21
CA LYS A 291 -6.17 37.01 -14.59
C LYS A 291 -6.16 36.26 -15.92
N GLN A 292 -5.08 36.37 -16.69
CA GLN A 292 -4.88 35.70 -17.98
C GLN A 292 -3.96 34.49 -17.85
N GLY A 293 -3.59 34.09 -16.59
CA GLY A 293 -2.71 32.97 -16.30
C GLY A 293 -1.22 33.25 -16.57
N ARG A 294 -0.82 34.52 -16.77
CA ARG A 294 0.59 34.86 -16.95
C ARG A 294 1.29 34.95 -15.61
N VAL A 295 2.38 34.19 -15.48
CA VAL A 295 3.17 34.10 -14.26
C VAL A 295 4.31 35.11 -14.28
N ARG A 296 4.37 35.95 -13.25
CA ARG A 296 5.49 36.89 -13.04
C ARG A 296 6.47 36.26 -12.03
N LEU A 297 7.73 36.22 -12.44
CA LEU A 297 8.79 35.59 -11.68
C LEU A 297 9.86 36.64 -11.28
N SER A 298 10.57 36.36 -10.19
CA SER A 298 11.68 37.16 -9.70
C SER A 298 12.83 36.29 -9.23
N MET A 299 14.03 36.58 -9.66
CA MET A 299 15.26 36.04 -9.10
C MET A 299 15.75 36.93 -7.94
N LYS A 300 15.54 38.25 -8.06
CA LYS A 300 15.90 39.25 -7.06
C LYS A 300 15.23 39.00 -5.70
N ALA A 301 13.96 38.61 -5.67
CA ALA A 301 13.22 38.34 -4.44
C ALA A 301 13.80 37.19 -3.61
N ILE A 302 14.53 36.26 -4.25
CA ILE A 302 15.22 35.18 -3.56
C ILE A 302 16.48 35.70 -2.90
N ALA A 303 17.25 36.55 -3.58
CA ALA A 303 18.46 37.18 -3.02
C ALA A 303 18.12 38.10 -1.84
N GLU A 304 17.03 38.90 -1.95
CA GLU A 304 16.54 39.74 -0.85
C GLU A 304 16.06 38.95 0.39
N GLU A 305 15.48 37.76 0.21
CA GLU A 305 15.12 36.87 1.33
C GLU A 305 16.33 36.20 1.95
N ALA A 306 17.31 35.79 1.14
CA ALA A 306 18.56 35.22 1.64
C ALA A 306 19.38 36.27 2.43
N GLY A 307 19.47 37.49 1.93
CA GLY A 307 20.12 38.59 2.64
C GLY A 307 19.44 38.98 3.95
N LYS A 308 18.10 38.95 4.01
CA LYS A 308 17.35 39.17 5.26
C LYS A 308 17.49 38.05 6.28
N ALA A 309 17.71 36.82 5.80
CA ALA A 309 17.97 35.66 6.68
C ALA A 309 19.39 35.72 7.29
N GLU A 310 20.38 36.26 6.55
CA GLU A 310 21.74 36.50 7.06
C GLU A 310 21.79 37.68 8.03
N GLU A 311 21.03 38.75 7.78
CA GLU A 311 20.95 39.93 8.66
C GLU A 311 20.20 39.64 9.99
N ALA A 312 19.30 38.63 10.01
CA ALA A 312 18.65 38.13 11.22
C ALA A 312 19.52 37.14 12.05
N ALA A 313 20.67 36.76 11.53
CA ALA A 313 21.63 35.88 12.17
C ALA A 313 22.86 36.63 12.72
N GLU A 314 22.65 37.80 13.36
CA GLU A 314 23.71 38.39 14.17
C GLU A 314 24.03 37.52 15.39
N PRO A 315 25.31 37.29 15.72
CA PRO A 315 25.69 36.38 16.80
C PRO A 315 25.30 36.93 18.15
N VAL A 316 24.32 36.34 18.79
CA VAL A 316 24.01 36.59 20.21
C VAL A 316 25.18 36.02 21.03
N SER A 317 25.89 36.91 21.71
CA SER A 317 26.94 36.60 22.68
C SER A 317 26.42 35.67 23.78
N TYR A 318 26.87 34.43 23.77
CA TYR A 318 26.61 33.47 24.82
C TYR A 318 27.52 33.72 26.02
N THR A 319 26.99 34.31 27.08
CA THR A 319 27.56 34.18 28.40
C THR A 319 27.13 32.84 29.02
N HIS A 320 28.12 32.13 29.51
CA HIS A 320 28.08 30.80 30.10
C HIS A 320 26.84 30.47 30.94
N LEU A 321 26.19 29.35 30.59
CA LEU A 321 25.44 28.54 31.57
C LEU A 321 25.91 27.08 31.43
N ARG A 322 26.30 26.52 32.59
CA ARG A 322 26.89 25.20 32.76
C ARG A 322 25.99 24.09 32.25
N ALA A 323 26.62 23.14 31.53
CA ALA A 323 26.08 21.85 31.15
C ALA A 323 25.67 21.01 32.37
N HIS A 324 24.48 20.45 32.32
CA HIS A 324 24.17 19.16 32.96
C HIS A 324 24.03 18.13 31.83
N GLU A 325 24.96 17.20 31.86
CA GLU A 325 24.95 16.02 30.98
C GLU A 325 23.80 15.10 31.33
N THR A 326 23.01 14.70 30.34
CA THR A 326 22.35 13.40 30.28
C THR A 326 22.65 12.80 28.93
N ALA A 327 23.55 11.81 28.94
CA ALA A 327 23.89 10.99 27.79
C ALA A 327 22.79 9.93 27.61
N ASP A 328 21.98 10.06 26.56
CA ASP A 328 21.20 8.94 26.06
C ASP A 328 21.97 8.29 24.90
N VAL A 329 22.52 7.12 25.23
CA VAL A 329 23.23 6.25 24.29
C VAL A 329 22.18 5.48 23.47
N ILE A 330 22.06 5.83 22.19
CA ILE A 330 21.33 5.01 21.23
C ILE A 330 22.30 3.94 20.70
N ALA A 331 22.11 2.71 21.18
CA ALA A 331 22.83 1.54 20.66
C ALA A 331 22.13 1.03 19.39
N TYR A 332 22.82 1.13 18.25
CA TYR A 332 22.47 0.40 17.03
C TYR A 332 23.04 -1.01 17.12
N ALA A 333 22.15 -2.02 17.22
CA ALA A 333 22.53 -3.41 17.05
C ALA A 333 22.47 -3.77 15.57
N VAL A 334 23.62 -3.94 14.92
CA VAL A 334 23.74 -4.56 13.60
C VAL A 334 23.86 -6.06 13.80
N PHE A 335 22.83 -6.82 13.43
CA PHE A 335 22.93 -8.28 13.33
C PHE A 335 23.38 -8.65 11.93
N CYS A 336 24.65 -9.07 11.79
CA CYS A 336 25.10 -9.87 10.66
C CYS A 336 24.77 -11.33 10.94
N LEU A 337 23.89 -11.94 10.15
CA LEU A 337 23.76 -13.39 10.07
C LEU A 337 24.72 -13.91 8.99
N LYS A 338 25.58 -14.85 9.42
CA LYS A 338 26.34 -15.74 8.57
C LYS A 338 25.49 -16.90 8.09
#